data_cb5f74b33a2442b24447d6b76353e6b9
#
_entry.id   cb5f74b33a2442b24447d6b76353e6b9
#
_cell.length_a   1.000
_cell.length_b   1.000
_cell.length_c   1.000
_cell.angle_alpha   90.00
_cell.angle_beta   90.00
_cell.angle_gamma   90.00
#
_symmetry.space_group_name_H-M   'P 1'
#
loop_
_entity.id
_entity.type
_entity.pdbx_description
1 polymer ?
#
loop_
_entity_poly.entity_id
_entity_poly.type
_entity_poly.pdbx_seq_one_letter_code
_entity_poly.pdbx_strand_id
1 'polypeptide(L)' 'MTQSARDYLQAEVDRKLAEATSITDAAQKAARSLGSEERSKVEGLLSEVTTLKSRIQEIDDNQKIAESIEKARGSIN' A
#
# COMPACT_ATOMS: atom_id res chain seq x y z
N MET A 1 0.64 3.98 22.20
CA MET A 1 1.63 3.31 21.35
C MET A 1 1.75 4.02 20.02
N THR A 2 2.97 4.16 19.55
CA THR A 2 3.22 4.84 18.28
C THR A 2 3.12 3.82 17.15
N GLN A 3 2.31 4.13 16.15
CA GLN A 3 2.20 3.31 14.97
C GLN A 3 3.47 3.47 14.13
N SER A 4 4.01 2.37 13.64
CA SER A 4 5.19 2.43 12.78
C SER A 4 4.83 3.06 11.43
N ALA A 5 5.85 3.59 10.73
CA ALA A 5 5.65 4.15 9.40
C ALA A 5 5.08 3.10 8.44
N ARG A 6 5.58 1.87 8.55
CA ARG A 6 5.10 0.76 7.72
C ARG A 6 3.61 0.48 7.96
N ASP A 7 3.22 0.45 9.24
CA ASP A 7 1.82 0.18 9.60
C ASP A 7 0.90 1.30 9.11
N TYR A 8 1.35 2.54 9.22
CA TYR A 8 0.60 3.68 8.71
C TYR A 8 0.39 3.57 7.20
N LEU A 9 1.45 3.25 6.46
CA LEU A 9 1.36 3.11 5.02
C LEU A 9 0.47 1.94 4.62
N GLN A 10 0.53 0.83 5.36
CA GLN A 10 -0.33 -0.32 5.09
C GLN A 10 -1.80 0.02 5.31
N ALA A 11 -2.11 0.78 6.37
CA ALA A 11 -3.47 1.23 6.63
C ALA A 11 -3.99 2.13 5.50
N GLU A 12 -3.14 2.98 4.94
CA GLU A 12 -3.49 3.82 3.81
C GLU A 12 -3.78 2.99 2.56
N VAL A 13 -2.98 1.96 2.31
CA VAL A 13 -3.22 1.03 1.19
C VAL A 13 -4.58 0.36 1.35
N ASP A 14 -4.85 -0.16 2.54
CA ASP A 14 -6.11 -0.87 2.81
C ASP A 14 -7.31 0.04 2.63
N ARG A 15 -7.22 1.28 3.09
CA ARG A 15 -8.30 2.26 2.95
C ARG A 15 -8.57 2.59 1.48
N LYS A 16 -7.51 2.80 0.70
CA LYS A 16 -7.64 3.13 -0.72
C LYS A 16 -8.21 1.97 -1.53
N LEU A 17 -7.79 0.75 -1.20
CA LEU A 17 -8.35 -0.44 -1.84
C LEU A 17 -9.82 -0.64 -1.49
N ALA A 18 -10.20 -0.37 -0.24
CA ALA A 18 -11.59 -0.44 0.18
C ALA A 18 -12.45 0.57 -0.56
N GLU A 19 -11.94 1.78 -0.76
CA GLU A 19 -12.63 2.82 -1.50
C GLU A 19 -12.82 2.41 -2.97
N ALA A 20 -11.77 1.88 -3.60
CA ALA A 20 -11.85 1.40 -4.98
C ALA A 20 -12.85 0.26 -5.11
N THR A 21 -12.85 -0.67 -4.14
CA THR A 21 -13.80 -1.78 -4.13
C THR A 21 -15.24 -1.28 -4.00
N SER A 22 -15.49 -0.28 -3.15
CA SER A 22 -16.83 0.32 -3.01
C SER A 22 -17.33 0.86 -4.33
N ILE A 23 -16.48 1.51 -5.10
CA ILE A 23 -16.87 2.09 -6.39
C ILE A 23 -17.22 0.98 -7.38
N THR A 24 -16.40 -0.05 -7.48
CA THR A 24 -16.65 -1.15 -8.42
C THR A 24 -17.86 -1.97 -8.01
N ASP A 25 -18.04 -2.22 -6.71
CA ASP A 25 -19.20 -2.97 -6.21
C ASP A 25 -20.51 -2.22 -6.49
N ALA A 26 -20.52 -0.91 -6.32
CA ALA A 26 -21.71 -0.12 -6.61
C ALA A 26 -22.12 -0.24 -8.08
N ALA A 27 -21.16 -0.22 -8.99
CA ALA A 27 -21.43 -0.39 -10.41
C ALA A 27 -21.94 -1.80 -10.70
N GLN A 28 -21.34 -2.83 -10.10
CA GLN A 28 -21.77 -4.22 -10.30
C GLN A 28 -23.19 -4.43 -9.80
N LYS A 29 -23.53 -3.90 -8.63
CA LYS A 29 -24.89 -4.02 -8.07
C LYS A 29 -25.92 -3.34 -8.94
N ALA A 30 -25.55 -2.25 -9.59
CA ALA A 30 -26.42 -1.52 -10.50
C ALA A 30 -26.42 -2.12 -11.91
N ALA A 31 -25.65 -3.19 -12.12
CA ALA A 31 -25.51 -3.87 -13.41
C ALA A 31 -25.11 -2.90 -14.52
N ARG A 32 -24.16 -2.00 -14.21
CA ARG A 32 -23.67 -1.00 -15.15
C ARG A 32 -22.15 -0.95 -15.18
N SER A 33 -21.62 -0.40 -16.25
CA SER A 33 -20.18 -0.16 -16.37
C SER A 33 -19.78 1.05 -15.52
N LEU A 34 -18.51 1.14 -15.18
CA LEU A 34 -17.96 2.33 -14.54
C LEU A 34 -18.06 3.53 -15.47
N GLY A 35 -18.54 4.64 -14.96
CA GLY A 35 -18.49 5.90 -15.69
C GLY A 35 -17.05 6.40 -15.78
N SER A 36 -16.82 7.40 -16.64
CA SER A 36 -15.45 7.92 -16.84
C SER A 36 -14.87 8.51 -15.58
N GLU A 37 -15.66 9.21 -14.78
CA GLU A 37 -15.20 9.78 -13.51
C GLU A 37 -14.86 8.70 -12.49
N GLU A 38 -15.70 7.67 -12.42
CA GLU A 38 -15.47 6.53 -11.53
C GLU A 38 -14.20 5.79 -11.92
N ARG A 39 -14.01 5.56 -13.21
CA ARG A 39 -12.81 4.91 -13.72
C ARG A 39 -11.55 5.70 -13.37
N SER A 40 -11.58 7.02 -13.59
CA SER A 40 -10.45 7.89 -13.26
C SER A 40 -10.13 7.84 -11.78
N LYS A 41 -11.17 7.83 -10.94
CA LYS A 41 -10.97 7.77 -9.49
C LYS A 41 -10.33 6.45 -9.08
N VAL A 42 -10.84 5.32 -9.60
CA VAL A 42 -10.28 4.00 -9.31
C VAL A 42 -8.83 3.93 -9.77
N GLU A 43 -8.54 4.40 -10.97
CA GLU A 43 -7.18 4.40 -11.50
C GLU A 43 -6.24 5.24 -10.64
N GLY A 44 -6.72 6.40 -10.18
CA GLY A 44 -5.96 7.26 -9.27
C GLY A 44 -5.67 6.57 -7.95
N LEU A 45 -6.67 5.89 -7.38
CA LEU A 45 -6.50 5.13 -6.13
C LEU A 45 -5.48 4.01 -6.30
N LEU A 46 -5.55 3.28 -7.41
CA LEU A 46 -4.60 2.20 -7.68
C LEU A 46 -3.18 2.72 -7.87
N SER A 47 -3.04 3.88 -8.52
CA SER A 47 -1.72 4.53 -8.67
C SER A 47 -1.14 4.90 -7.31
N GLU A 48 -1.96 5.46 -6.42
CA GLU A 48 -1.53 5.79 -5.07
C GLU A 48 -1.14 4.55 -4.28
N VAL A 49 -1.90 3.47 -4.43
CA VAL A 49 -1.59 2.18 -3.79
C VAL A 49 -0.23 1.69 -4.26
N THR A 50 0.06 1.76 -5.56
CA THR A 50 1.35 1.35 -6.11
C THR A 50 2.50 2.14 -5.48
N THR A 51 2.33 3.45 -5.35
CA THR A 51 3.34 4.31 -4.73
C THR A 51 3.55 3.95 -3.26
N LEU A 52 2.45 3.73 -2.53
CA LEU A 52 2.52 3.36 -1.11
C LEU A 52 3.20 2.01 -0.91
N LYS A 53 2.89 1.05 -1.77
CA LYS A 53 3.51 -0.27 -1.71
C LYS A 53 5.01 -0.19 -1.98
N SER A 54 5.44 0.68 -2.90
CA SER A 54 6.86 0.91 -3.14
C SER A 54 7.56 1.44 -1.90
N ARG A 55 6.92 2.35 -1.18
CA ARG A 55 7.48 2.89 0.07
C ARG A 55 7.58 1.82 1.15
N ILE A 56 6.56 0.96 1.25
CA ILE A 56 6.59 -0.15 2.20
C ILE A 56 7.76 -1.08 1.86
N GLN A 57 7.95 -1.36 0.58
CA GLN A 57 9.06 -2.20 0.12
C GLN A 57 10.41 -1.59 0.50
N GLU A 58 10.57 -0.28 0.35
CA GLU A 58 11.80 0.41 0.76
C GLU A 58 12.05 0.26 2.25
N ILE A 59 11.01 0.40 3.07
CA ILE A 59 11.13 0.24 4.51
C ILE A 59 11.57 -1.19 4.85
N ASP A 60 10.96 -2.19 4.21
CA ASP A 60 11.29 -3.59 4.43
C ASP A 60 12.73 -3.87 4.00
N ASP A 61 13.16 -3.32 2.86
CA ASP A 61 14.53 -3.49 2.37
C ASP A 61 15.54 -2.84 3.31
N ASN A 62 15.23 -1.65 3.80
CA ASN A 62 16.10 -0.95 4.75
C ASN A 62 16.23 -1.73 6.05
N GLN A 63 15.16 -2.35 6.50
CA GLN A 63 15.20 -3.18 7.70
C GLN A 63 16.08 -4.40 7.49
N LYS A 64 16.02 -5.04 6.33
CA LYS A 64 16.88 -6.16 6.00
C LYS A 64 18.35 -5.75 5.96
N ILE A 65 18.64 -4.58 5.44
CA ILE A 65 20.01 -4.05 5.43
C ILE A 65 20.49 -3.83 6.87
N ALA A 66 19.67 -3.25 7.72
CA ALA A 66 20.00 -3.05 9.13
C ALA A 66 20.28 -4.36 9.83
N GLU A 67 19.47 -5.38 9.57
CA GLU A 67 19.67 -6.73 10.12
C GLU A 67 20.98 -7.35 9.63
N SER A 68 21.32 -7.15 8.36
CA SER A 68 22.57 -7.64 7.80
C SER A 68 23.77 -6.98 8.45
N ILE A 69 23.69 -5.68 8.74
CA ILE A 69 24.75 -4.95 9.45
C ILE A 69 24.93 -5.53 10.86
N GLU A 70 23.83 -5.77 11.56
CA GLU A 70 23.89 -6.34 12.91
C GLU A 70 24.50 -7.74 12.90
N LYS A 71 24.14 -8.56 11.93
CA LYS A 71 24.73 -9.91 11.79
C LYS A 71 26.22 -9.83 11.51
N ALA A 72 26.65 -8.95 10.61
CA ALA A 72 28.06 -8.78 10.30
C ALA A 72 28.84 -8.31 11.51
N ARG A 73 28.24 -7.40 12.30
CA ARG A 73 28.87 -6.88 13.53
C ARG A 73 29.01 -7.99 14.57
N GLY A 74 27.99 -8.83 14.71
CA GLY A 74 28.00 -9.95 15.65
C GLY A 74 28.97 -11.04 15.28
N SER A 75 29.23 -11.26 14.00
CA SER A 75 30.12 -12.33 13.56
C SER A 75 31.61 -11.97 13.63
N ILE A 76 31.96 -10.75 13.98
CA ILE A 76 33.35 -10.32 14.11
C ILE A 76 33.95 -10.81 15.43
N ASN A 77 33.16 -11.17 16.38
CA ASN A 77 33.67 -11.69 17.66
C ASN A 77 34.12 -13.16 17.52
#